data_47565ee760199b610e1a995ede633f34
#
_entry.id   47565ee760199b610e1a995ede633f34
#
_cell.length_a   1.000
_cell.length_b   1.000
_cell.length_c   1.000
_cell.angle_alpha   90.00
_cell.angle_beta   90.00
_cell.angle_gamma   90.00
#
_symmetry.space_group_name_H-M   'P 1'
#
loop_
_entity.id
_entity.type
_entity.pdbx_description
1 polymer ?
#
loop_
_entity_poly.entity_id
_entity_poly.type
_entity_poly.pdbx_seq_one_letter_code
_entity_poly.pdbx_strand_id
1 'polypeptide(L)'
;MTTINILYIDDHPEVALAKYLDNYKNLKCEIEYSDIEFNPDEGYESLINNPDVKAANIIFIDSKLFENRSAVGGKFTGEEFKIILRKYFPFIEVIVITQNEIAEEYETISKYNHNCKKSPEQYYDETLSILLDKSIKNIFEVRKIASELEKNTNWEKVMVEKILNSINGREKFDELTKNDIDDVIKMFQELQEKIER
;
A
#
# COMPACT_ATOMS: atom_id res chain seq x y z
N MET A 1 -19.57 1.68 -8.72
CA MET A 1 -19.27 1.41 -7.30
C MET A 1 -17.77 1.60 -7.11
N THR A 2 -17.30 2.07 -5.97
CA THR A 2 -15.86 2.30 -5.78
C THR A 2 -15.18 0.97 -5.51
N THR A 3 -14.08 0.67 -6.21
CA THR A 3 -13.30 -0.56 -6.01
C THR A 3 -12.20 -0.32 -4.98
N ILE A 4 -11.96 -1.32 -4.13
CA ILE A 4 -10.86 -1.42 -3.18
C ILE A 4 -10.05 -2.65 -3.52
N ASN A 5 -8.77 -2.44 -3.84
CA ASN A 5 -7.83 -3.50 -4.19
C ASN A 5 -7.08 -3.96 -2.93
N ILE A 6 -7.22 -5.22 -2.60
CA ILE A 6 -6.52 -5.89 -1.50
C ILE A 6 -5.41 -6.75 -2.11
N LEU A 7 -4.18 -6.54 -1.66
CA LEU A 7 -3.01 -7.31 -2.09
C LEU A 7 -2.40 -8.06 -0.91
N TYR A 8 -2.13 -9.34 -1.08
CA TYR A 8 -1.40 -10.15 -0.11
C TYR A 8 0.00 -10.50 -0.62
N ILE A 9 1.04 -10.18 0.15
CA ILE A 9 2.45 -10.42 -0.20
C ILE A 9 3.08 -11.33 0.84
N ASP A 10 3.55 -12.49 0.40
CA ASP A 10 4.17 -13.50 1.26
C ASP A 10 5.13 -14.33 0.39
N ASP A 11 6.20 -14.88 0.95
CA ASP A 11 7.07 -15.85 0.26
C ASP A 11 6.43 -17.25 0.20
N HIS A 12 5.48 -17.53 1.10
CA HIS A 12 4.66 -18.73 1.14
C HIS A 12 3.23 -18.38 1.55
N PRO A 13 2.39 -17.89 0.62
CA PRO A 13 1.05 -17.41 0.95
C PRO A 13 0.21 -18.43 1.69
N GLU A 14 -0.32 -18.05 2.84
CA GLU A 14 -1.21 -18.90 3.63
C GLU A 14 -2.55 -19.04 2.92
N VAL A 15 -2.89 -20.27 2.52
CA VAL A 15 -4.12 -20.59 1.76
C VAL A 15 -5.40 -20.14 2.48
N ALA A 16 -5.44 -20.24 3.80
CA ALA A 16 -6.62 -19.89 4.58
C ALA A 16 -6.87 -18.37 4.57
N LEU A 17 -5.81 -17.57 4.72
CA LEU A 17 -5.89 -16.12 4.62
C LEU A 17 -6.22 -15.66 3.20
N ALA A 18 -5.52 -16.19 2.19
CA ALA A 18 -5.77 -15.90 0.80
C ALA A 18 -7.25 -16.14 0.43
N LYS A 19 -7.78 -17.32 0.81
CA LYS A 19 -9.19 -17.66 0.62
C LYS A 19 -10.16 -16.73 1.36
N TYR A 20 -9.82 -16.32 2.58
CA TYR A 20 -10.64 -15.37 3.34
C TYR A 20 -10.68 -14.01 2.63
N LEU A 21 -9.54 -13.48 2.21
CA LEU A 21 -9.45 -12.18 1.54
C LEU A 21 -10.14 -12.18 0.17
N ASP A 22 -10.00 -13.24 -0.62
CA ASP A 22 -10.67 -13.40 -1.91
C ASP A 22 -12.20 -13.44 -1.78
N ASN A 23 -12.70 -14.06 -0.70
CA ASN A 23 -14.14 -14.14 -0.43
C ASN A 23 -14.70 -12.95 0.38
N TYR A 24 -13.84 -12.05 0.86
CA TYR A 24 -14.30 -10.92 1.67
C TYR A 24 -15.21 -10.00 0.86
N LYS A 25 -16.33 -9.59 1.46
CA LYS A 25 -17.31 -8.69 0.84
C LYS A 25 -17.58 -7.49 1.74
N ASN A 26 -17.73 -6.34 1.13
CA ASN A 26 -18.11 -5.12 1.81
C ASN A 26 -19.35 -4.49 1.14
N LEU A 27 -20.28 -4.02 1.95
CA LEU A 27 -21.55 -3.45 1.43
C LEU A 27 -21.36 -2.08 0.74
N LYS A 28 -20.23 -1.40 0.97
CA LYS A 28 -19.99 -0.02 0.50
C LYS A 28 -19.13 0.04 -0.76
N CYS A 29 -18.41 -1.03 -1.09
CA CYS A 29 -17.48 -1.07 -2.20
C CYS A 29 -17.38 -2.46 -2.80
N GLU A 30 -16.86 -2.52 -4.02
CA GLU A 30 -16.39 -3.73 -4.65
C GLU A 30 -14.98 -4.05 -4.13
N ILE A 31 -14.72 -5.32 -3.83
CA ILE A 31 -13.41 -5.79 -3.38
C ILE A 31 -12.79 -6.60 -4.51
N GLU A 32 -11.59 -6.21 -4.91
CA GLU A 32 -10.73 -7.00 -5.79
C GLU A 32 -9.52 -7.50 -4.98
N TYR A 33 -9.24 -8.78 -5.09
CA TYR A 33 -8.15 -9.44 -4.39
C TYR A 33 -7.09 -9.93 -5.38
N SER A 34 -5.83 -9.77 -4.99
CA SER A 34 -4.68 -10.40 -5.65
C SER A 34 -3.62 -10.79 -4.62
N ASP A 35 -2.73 -11.69 -4.98
CA ASP A 35 -1.58 -12.08 -4.18
C ASP A 35 -0.29 -12.10 -4.98
N ILE A 36 0.83 -11.92 -4.29
CA ILE A 36 2.18 -12.05 -4.81
C ILE A 36 2.92 -13.06 -3.95
N GLU A 37 3.30 -14.19 -4.54
CA GLU A 37 4.30 -15.07 -3.97
C GLU A 37 5.68 -14.43 -4.23
N PHE A 38 6.22 -13.82 -3.18
CA PHE A 38 7.43 -13.03 -3.28
C PHE A 38 8.66 -13.92 -3.32
N ASN A 39 9.47 -13.75 -4.36
CA ASN A 39 10.76 -14.45 -4.44
C ASN A 39 11.78 -13.80 -3.50
N PRO A 40 12.26 -14.51 -2.45
CA PRO A 40 13.23 -13.96 -1.51
C PRO A 40 14.56 -13.48 -2.14
N ASP A 41 14.95 -13.93 -3.31
CA ASP A 41 16.15 -13.50 -4.02
C ASP A 41 16.01 -12.13 -4.69
N GLU A 42 14.79 -11.59 -4.77
CA GLU A 42 14.53 -10.24 -5.29
C GLU A 42 14.67 -9.19 -4.18
N GLY A 43 15.10 -7.97 -4.51
CA GLY A 43 15.13 -6.84 -3.60
C GLY A 43 13.74 -6.27 -3.32
N TYR A 44 13.59 -5.52 -2.22
CA TYR A 44 12.33 -4.80 -1.93
C TYR A 44 11.95 -3.83 -3.06
N GLU A 45 12.92 -3.40 -3.86
CA GLU A 45 12.70 -2.53 -5.02
C GLU A 45 11.80 -3.18 -6.07
N SER A 46 11.82 -4.52 -6.20
CA SER A 46 10.90 -5.23 -7.09
C SER A 46 9.45 -5.01 -6.69
N LEU A 47 9.15 -5.04 -5.37
CA LEU A 47 7.83 -4.73 -4.83
C LEU A 47 7.46 -3.26 -5.01
N ILE A 48 8.36 -2.32 -4.72
CA ILE A 48 8.11 -0.89 -4.91
C ILE A 48 7.78 -0.56 -6.38
N ASN A 49 8.36 -1.29 -7.32
CA ASN A 49 8.12 -1.09 -8.75
C ASN A 49 6.96 -1.92 -9.31
N ASN A 50 6.44 -2.88 -8.56
CA ASN A 50 5.37 -3.77 -8.99
C ASN A 50 4.06 -2.99 -9.22
N PRO A 51 3.38 -3.18 -10.37
CA PRO A 51 2.13 -2.51 -10.69
C PRO A 51 1.00 -2.84 -9.72
N ASP A 52 0.92 -4.08 -9.21
CA ASP A 52 -0.13 -4.50 -8.28
C ASP A 52 0.06 -3.82 -6.91
N VAL A 53 1.32 -3.64 -6.46
CA VAL A 53 1.63 -2.87 -5.25
C VAL A 53 1.20 -1.41 -5.41
N LYS A 54 1.44 -0.80 -6.57
CA LYS A 54 1.02 0.58 -6.85
C LYS A 54 -0.50 0.73 -6.90
N ALA A 55 -1.21 -0.27 -7.42
CA ALA A 55 -2.66 -0.26 -7.56
C ALA A 55 -3.38 -0.65 -6.25
N ALA A 56 -2.69 -1.25 -5.29
CA ALA A 56 -3.27 -1.70 -4.03
C ALA A 56 -3.76 -0.53 -3.18
N ASN A 57 -4.85 -0.75 -2.46
CA ASN A 57 -5.35 0.16 -1.43
C ASN A 57 -5.06 -0.38 -0.03
N ILE A 58 -5.09 -1.69 0.14
CA ILE A 58 -4.76 -2.40 1.38
C ILE A 58 -3.74 -3.49 1.03
N ILE A 59 -2.60 -3.50 1.71
CA ILE A 59 -1.57 -4.53 1.55
C ILE A 59 -1.45 -5.32 2.84
N PHE A 60 -1.59 -6.64 2.73
CA PHE A 60 -1.17 -7.59 3.75
C PHE A 60 0.24 -8.06 3.44
N ILE A 61 1.14 -8.03 4.42
CA ILE A 61 2.54 -8.43 4.23
C ILE A 61 3.02 -9.33 5.38
N ASP A 62 3.74 -10.40 5.01
CA ASP A 62 4.35 -11.27 6.02
C ASP A 62 5.48 -10.56 6.77
N SER A 63 5.49 -10.71 8.10
CA SER A 63 6.52 -10.13 8.99
C SER A 63 7.93 -10.63 8.67
N LYS A 64 8.06 -11.87 8.18
CA LYS A 64 9.33 -12.52 7.88
C LYS A 64 9.73 -12.50 6.42
N LEU A 65 9.00 -11.78 5.58
CA LEU A 65 9.20 -11.75 4.13
C LEU A 65 10.67 -11.59 3.69
N PHE A 66 11.47 -10.89 4.47
CA PHE A 66 12.86 -10.56 4.16
C PHE A 66 13.90 -11.21 5.10
N GLU A 67 13.49 -12.06 6.04
CA GLU A 67 14.43 -12.68 7.01
C GLU A 67 15.35 -13.74 6.37
N ASN A 68 14.89 -14.46 5.36
CA ASN A 68 15.56 -15.65 4.80
C ASN A 68 16.64 -15.32 3.75
N ARG A 69 17.18 -14.10 3.71
CA ARG A 69 18.07 -13.67 2.62
C ARG A 69 19.53 -13.75 2.93
N SER A 70 20.28 -14.19 1.92
CA SER A 70 21.64 -13.75 1.62
C SER A 70 21.57 -12.30 1.12
N ALA A 71 21.58 -11.34 2.02
CA ALA A 71 21.11 -9.98 1.77
C ALA A 71 22.08 -9.17 0.90
N VAL A 72 21.71 -8.92 -0.32
CA VAL A 72 22.17 -7.79 -1.14
C VAL A 72 21.28 -6.58 -0.90
N GLY A 73 21.05 -6.14 0.31
CA GLY A 73 20.17 -4.99 0.59
C GLY A 73 19.77 -4.83 2.05
N GLY A 74 20.28 -5.68 2.93
CA GLY A 74 19.95 -5.67 4.35
C GLY A 74 18.77 -6.58 4.71
N LYS A 75 18.80 -7.11 5.93
CA LYS A 75 17.67 -7.85 6.51
C LYS A 75 16.77 -6.84 7.20
N PHE A 76 15.48 -6.87 6.90
CA PHE A 76 14.47 -6.08 7.60
C PHE A 76 13.18 -6.88 7.73
N THR A 77 12.33 -6.48 8.67
CA THR A 77 11.05 -7.13 8.95
C THR A 77 9.94 -6.57 8.07
N GLY A 78 8.78 -7.24 8.05
CA GLY A 78 7.58 -6.71 7.41
C GLY A 78 7.14 -5.37 8.01
N GLU A 79 7.33 -5.19 9.32
CA GLU A 79 7.06 -3.95 10.03
C GLU A 79 7.96 -2.79 9.55
N GLU A 80 9.25 -3.06 9.34
CA GLU A 80 10.17 -2.07 8.78
C GLU A 80 9.84 -1.77 7.32
N PHE A 81 9.46 -2.79 6.54
CA PHE A 81 9.02 -2.60 5.16
C PHE A 81 7.70 -1.81 5.05
N LYS A 82 6.79 -1.95 6.02
CA LYS A 82 5.60 -1.09 6.15
C LYS A 82 5.97 0.40 6.16
N ILE A 83 7.07 0.77 6.83
CA ILE A 83 7.56 2.16 6.86
C ILE A 83 8.07 2.59 5.48
N ILE A 84 8.80 1.70 4.79
CA ILE A 84 9.28 1.95 3.43
C ILE A 84 8.10 2.13 2.47
N LEU A 85 7.11 1.22 2.51
CA LEU A 85 5.91 1.33 1.68
C LEU A 85 5.17 2.64 1.92
N ARG A 86 4.99 3.05 3.19
CA ARG A 86 4.33 4.32 3.53
C ARG A 86 5.09 5.56 3.07
N LYS A 87 6.42 5.47 2.94
CA LYS A 87 7.21 6.55 2.36
C LYS A 87 6.89 6.73 0.87
N TYR A 88 6.84 5.64 0.10
CA TYR A 88 6.59 5.69 -1.34
C TYR A 88 5.10 5.80 -1.68
N PHE A 89 4.24 5.24 -0.86
CA PHE A 89 2.79 5.14 -1.06
C PHE A 89 2.06 5.53 0.25
N PRO A 90 2.03 6.82 0.61
CA PRO A 90 1.56 7.29 1.92
C PRO A 90 0.08 7.01 2.19
N PHE A 91 -0.69 6.69 1.15
CA PHE A 91 -2.13 6.48 1.23
C PHE A 91 -2.56 5.01 1.15
N ILE A 92 -1.60 4.08 1.12
CA ILE A 92 -1.88 2.64 1.20
C ILE A 92 -1.97 2.23 2.67
N GLU A 93 -3.02 1.49 3.02
CA GLU A 93 -3.12 0.82 4.32
C GLU A 93 -2.27 -0.45 4.30
N VAL A 94 -1.36 -0.59 5.26
CA VAL A 94 -0.45 -1.75 5.34
C VAL A 94 -0.66 -2.49 6.64
N ILE A 95 -1.02 -3.76 6.55
CA ILE A 95 -1.28 -4.67 7.65
C ILE A 95 -0.19 -5.74 7.64
N VAL A 96 0.54 -5.87 8.75
CA VAL A 96 1.56 -6.91 8.90
C VAL A 96 0.94 -8.14 9.52
N ILE A 97 1.28 -9.31 8.98
CA ILE A 97 0.85 -10.61 9.49
C ILE A 97 2.05 -11.45 9.90
N THR A 98 1.91 -12.24 10.94
CA THR A 98 3.01 -13.05 11.48
C THR A 98 2.53 -14.40 11.97
N GLN A 99 3.42 -15.41 11.96
CA GLN A 99 3.19 -16.69 12.61
C GLN A 99 3.55 -16.68 14.10
N ASN A 100 4.25 -15.64 14.55
CA ASN A 100 4.69 -15.52 15.94
C ASN A 100 3.57 -15.02 16.84
N GLU A 101 3.68 -15.27 18.15
CA GLU A 101 2.85 -14.58 19.15
C GLU A 101 3.13 -13.07 19.07
N ILE A 102 2.06 -12.28 19.01
CA ILE A 102 2.12 -10.83 18.80
C ILE A 102 2.71 -10.17 20.03
N ALA A 103 3.74 -9.35 19.83
CA ALA A 103 3.95 -8.20 20.71
C ALA A 103 2.90 -7.15 20.34
N GLU A 104 2.05 -6.74 21.27
CA GLU A 104 0.92 -5.80 21.06
C GLU A 104 1.32 -4.42 20.47
N GLU A 105 2.62 -4.21 20.23
CA GLU A 105 3.20 -2.89 19.93
C GLU A 105 3.05 -2.44 18.47
N TYR A 106 2.75 -3.34 17.47
CA TYR A 106 2.96 -2.99 16.04
C TYR A 106 1.73 -3.14 15.13
N GLU A 107 0.52 -3.26 15.65
CA GLU A 107 -0.70 -3.53 14.83
C GLU A 107 -0.51 -4.76 13.90
N THR A 108 0.23 -5.75 14.38
CA THR A 108 0.52 -6.98 13.66
C THR A 108 -0.54 -8.03 13.99
N ILE A 109 -0.96 -8.82 13.01
CA ILE A 109 -1.97 -9.85 13.17
C ILE A 109 -1.32 -11.23 13.08
N SER A 110 -1.71 -12.15 13.97
CA SER A 110 -1.26 -13.54 13.88
C SER A 110 -1.95 -14.26 12.72
N LYS A 111 -1.19 -15.07 11.98
CA LYS A 111 -1.74 -16.08 11.07
C LYS A 111 -2.53 -17.12 11.85
N TYR A 112 -3.50 -17.76 11.20
CA TYR A 112 -4.29 -18.83 11.79
C TYR A 112 -3.39 -19.96 12.30
N ASN A 113 -3.66 -20.44 13.51
CA ASN A 113 -2.97 -21.59 14.08
C ASN A 113 -3.96 -22.77 14.22
N HIS A 114 -3.58 -23.93 13.72
CA HIS A 114 -4.40 -25.16 13.78
C HIS A 114 -4.77 -25.60 15.21
N ASN A 115 -4.06 -25.12 16.24
CA ASN A 115 -4.43 -25.32 17.64
C ASN A 115 -5.63 -24.47 18.08
N CYS A 116 -6.05 -23.52 17.25
CA CYS A 116 -7.24 -22.70 17.48
C CYS A 116 -8.49 -23.60 17.36
N LYS A 117 -9.45 -23.44 18.30
CA LYS A 117 -10.74 -24.18 18.27
C LYS A 117 -11.70 -23.68 17.19
N LYS A 118 -11.38 -22.56 16.53
CA LYS A 118 -12.20 -21.94 15.47
C LYS A 118 -11.78 -22.43 14.10
N SER A 119 -12.68 -22.37 13.13
CA SER A 119 -12.28 -22.54 11.74
C SER A 119 -11.41 -21.35 11.28
N PRO A 120 -10.57 -21.51 10.23
CA PRO A 120 -9.79 -20.39 9.69
C PRO A 120 -10.65 -19.18 9.31
N GLU A 121 -11.80 -19.42 8.71
CA GLU A 121 -12.76 -18.39 8.31
C GLU A 121 -13.30 -17.61 9.51
N GLN A 122 -13.74 -18.32 10.57
CA GLN A 122 -14.18 -17.67 11.81
C GLN A 122 -13.08 -16.87 12.48
N TYR A 123 -11.85 -17.40 12.47
CA TYR A 123 -10.70 -16.71 13.04
C TYR A 123 -10.42 -15.40 12.32
N TYR A 124 -10.35 -15.43 10.99
CA TYR A 124 -10.07 -14.22 10.20
C TYR A 124 -11.25 -13.24 10.20
N ASP A 125 -12.48 -13.72 10.22
CA ASP A 125 -13.64 -12.84 10.35
C ASP A 125 -13.60 -12.03 11.66
N GLU A 126 -13.29 -12.66 12.78
CA GLU A 126 -13.20 -11.99 14.07
C GLU A 126 -11.99 -11.04 14.18
N THR A 127 -10.87 -11.39 13.54
CA THR A 127 -9.62 -10.61 13.66
C THR A 127 -9.47 -9.54 12.61
N LEU A 128 -9.93 -9.78 11.37
CA LEU A 128 -9.69 -8.90 10.24
C LEU A 128 -10.89 -8.03 9.85
N SER A 129 -12.14 -8.45 10.11
CA SER A 129 -13.31 -7.70 9.64
C SER A 129 -13.32 -6.25 10.13
N ILE A 130 -13.08 -6.04 11.43
CA ILE A 130 -13.04 -4.70 12.04
C ILE A 130 -11.89 -3.86 11.46
N LEU A 131 -10.73 -4.49 11.22
CA LEU A 131 -9.57 -3.81 10.68
C LEU A 131 -9.75 -3.43 9.22
N LEU A 132 -10.29 -4.35 8.41
CA LEU A 132 -10.64 -4.09 7.02
C LEU A 132 -11.67 -2.96 6.89
N ASP A 133 -12.72 -2.98 7.73
CA ASP A 133 -13.72 -1.91 7.75
C ASP A 133 -13.10 -0.56 8.13
N LYS A 134 -12.19 -0.53 9.09
CA LYS A 134 -11.44 0.68 9.47
C LYS A 134 -10.57 1.18 8.31
N SER A 135 -9.80 0.29 7.67
CA SER A 135 -8.94 0.63 6.54
C SER A 135 -9.76 1.15 5.34
N ILE A 136 -10.87 0.49 5.01
CA ILE A 136 -11.77 0.93 3.94
C ILE A 136 -12.35 2.31 4.25
N LYS A 137 -12.75 2.54 5.50
CA LYS A 137 -13.25 3.86 5.93
C LYS A 137 -12.18 4.94 5.76
N ASN A 138 -10.94 4.69 6.19
CA ASN A 138 -9.82 5.62 6.03
C ASN A 138 -9.58 5.95 4.56
N ILE A 139 -9.57 4.95 3.69
CA ILE A 139 -9.40 5.14 2.24
C ILE A 139 -10.51 6.05 1.67
N PHE A 140 -11.77 5.84 2.06
CA PHE A 140 -12.87 6.70 1.62
C PHE A 140 -12.74 8.13 2.14
N GLU A 141 -12.31 8.33 3.39
CA GLU A 141 -12.05 9.65 3.94
C GLU A 141 -10.95 10.38 3.17
N VAL A 142 -9.82 9.69 2.89
CA VAL A 142 -8.73 10.25 2.08
C VAL A 142 -9.21 10.61 0.68
N ARG A 143 -9.93 9.73 -0.01
CA ARG A 143 -10.48 10.01 -1.35
C ARG A 143 -11.47 11.18 -1.36
N LYS A 144 -12.28 11.30 -0.31
CA LYS A 144 -13.19 12.44 -0.14
C LYS A 144 -12.42 13.76 0.01
N ILE A 145 -11.43 13.80 0.90
CA ILE A 145 -10.58 14.98 1.11
C ILE A 145 -9.85 15.34 -0.19
N ALA A 146 -9.31 14.34 -0.91
CA ALA A 146 -8.67 14.54 -2.18
C ALA A 146 -9.59 15.19 -3.23
N SER A 147 -10.84 14.74 -3.30
CA SER A 147 -11.83 15.34 -4.21
C SER A 147 -12.22 16.78 -3.86
N GLU A 148 -12.14 17.14 -2.59
CA GLU A 148 -12.33 18.52 -2.12
C GLU A 148 -11.09 19.38 -2.43
N LEU A 149 -9.89 18.81 -2.27
CA LEU A 149 -8.62 19.46 -2.60
C LEU A 149 -8.54 19.80 -4.10
N GLU A 150 -8.97 18.89 -4.97
CA GLU A 150 -9.03 19.09 -6.42
C GLU A 150 -9.89 20.31 -6.82
N LYS A 151 -10.96 20.57 -6.07
CA LYS A 151 -11.87 21.71 -6.29
C LYS A 151 -11.33 23.04 -5.75
N ASN A 152 -10.30 23.00 -4.91
CA ASN A 152 -9.77 24.19 -4.26
C ASN A 152 -8.75 24.88 -5.18
N THR A 153 -9.15 26.02 -5.74
CA THR A 153 -8.33 26.81 -6.68
C THR A 153 -7.17 27.59 -6.03
N ASN A 154 -7.08 27.58 -4.70
CA ASN A 154 -6.05 28.33 -3.94
C ASN A 154 -4.74 27.55 -3.75
N TRP A 155 -4.70 26.27 -4.14
CA TRP A 155 -3.51 25.43 -4.05
C TRP A 155 -2.76 25.36 -5.37
N GLU A 156 -1.45 25.17 -5.30
CA GLU A 156 -0.63 24.89 -6.48
C GLU A 156 -1.13 23.62 -7.18
N LYS A 157 -1.53 23.75 -8.44
CA LYS A 157 -2.08 22.66 -9.23
C LYS A 157 -1.15 21.45 -9.30
N VAL A 158 0.16 21.68 -9.44
CA VAL A 158 1.19 20.62 -9.51
C VAL A 158 1.22 19.78 -8.23
N MET A 159 1.14 20.43 -7.06
CA MET A 159 1.11 19.70 -5.77
C MET A 159 -0.17 18.87 -5.63
N VAL A 160 -1.32 19.44 -5.99
CA VAL A 160 -2.62 18.73 -5.94
C VAL A 160 -2.59 17.51 -6.87
N GLU A 161 -2.07 17.67 -8.09
CA GLU A 161 -1.96 16.60 -9.07
C GLU A 161 -1.05 15.45 -8.57
N LYS A 162 0.09 15.76 -7.97
CA LYS A 162 0.98 14.77 -7.36
C LYS A 162 0.29 13.98 -6.22
N ILE A 163 -0.43 14.67 -5.36
CA ILE A 163 -1.20 14.05 -4.28
C ILE A 163 -2.27 13.11 -4.85
N LEU A 164 -3.03 13.58 -5.84
CA LEU A 164 -4.08 12.78 -6.49
C LEU A 164 -3.52 11.56 -7.23
N ASN A 165 -2.39 11.71 -7.91
CA ASN A 165 -1.71 10.61 -8.58
C ASN A 165 -1.22 9.56 -7.59
N SER A 166 -0.66 9.99 -6.44
CA SER A 166 -0.25 9.08 -5.36
C SER A 166 -1.44 8.34 -4.73
N ILE A 167 -2.55 9.03 -4.45
CA ILE A 167 -3.78 8.41 -3.91
C ILE A 167 -4.37 7.38 -4.88
N ASN A 168 -4.26 7.63 -6.19
CA ASN A 168 -4.77 6.75 -7.24
C ASN A 168 -3.77 5.66 -7.66
N GLY A 169 -2.62 5.54 -6.99
CA GLY A 169 -1.59 4.53 -7.29
C GLY A 169 -0.88 4.74 -8.64
N ARG A 170 -1.01 5.91 -9.25
CA ARG A 170 -0.41 6.20 -10.56
C ARG A 170 1.08 6.49 -10.45
N GLU A 171 1.50 7.15 -9.38
CA GLU A 171 2.88 7.57 -9.16
C GLU A 171 3.30 7.32 -7.70
N LYS A 172 4.58 7.02 -7.51
CA LYS A 172 5.20 7.08 -6.19
C LYS A 172 5.18 8.53 -5.72
N PHE A 173 4.96 8.75 -4.42
CA PHE A 173 5.18 10.07 -3.85
C PHE A 173 6.70 10.29 -3.72
N ASP A 174 7.31 10.75 -4.79
CA ASP A 174 8.73 11.12 -4.80
C ASP A 174 8.90 12.63 -4.58
N GLU A 175 9.87 12.99 -3.75
CA GLU A 175 10.43 14.32 -3.75
C GLU A 175 11.03 14.55 -5.15
N LEU A 176 10.81 15.71 -5.74
CA LEU A 176 11.23 16.17 -7.07
C LEU A 176 12.12 15.17 -7.85
N THR A 177 11.56 14.53 -8.84
CA THR A 177 12.32 13.68 -9.75
C THR A 177 13.21 14.54 -10.65
N LYS A 178 14.21 13.95 -11.31
CA LYS A 178 15.00 14.65 -12.32
C LYS A 178 14.13 15.30 -13.39
N ASN A 179 13.04 14.63 -13.80
CA ASN A 179 12.09 15.16 -14.79
C ASN A 179 11.35 16.40 -14.27
N ASP A 180 10.96 16.43 -12.99
CA ASP A 180 10.34 17.62 -12.39
C ASP A 180 11.30 18.81 -12.41
N ILE A 181 12.59 18.58 -12.19
CA ILE A 181 13.63 19.61 -12.24
C ILE A 181 13.82 20.07 -13.70
N ASP A 182 13.87 19.16 -14.65
CA ASP A 182 14.03 19.48 -16.09
C ASP A 182 12.81 20.26 -16.59
N ASP A 183 11.59 19.94 -16.15
CA ASP A 183 10.36 20.66 -16.49
C ASP A 183 10.35 22.09 -15.90
N VAL A 184 10.81 22.25 -14.66
CA VAL A 184 10.98 23.58 -14.04
C VAL A 184 12.00 24.42 -14.81
N ILE A 185 13.15 23.84 -15.19
CA ILE A 185 14.16 24.51 -16.00
C ILE A 185 13.58 24.94 -17.34
N LYS A 186 12.82 24.09 -18.01
CA LYS A 186 12.18 24.35 -19.28
C LYS A 186 11.15 25.49 -19.18
N MET A 187 10.31 25.47 -18.14
CA MET A 187 9.37 26.56 -17.86
C MET A 187 10.09 27.90 -17.62
N PHE A 188 11.22 27.90 -16.93
CA PHE A 188 12.05 29.07 -16.71
C PHE A 188 12.61 29.63 -18.02
N GLN A 189 13.11 28.75 -18.91
CA GLN A 189 13.60 29.14 -20.23
C GLN A 189 12.50 29.76 -21.10
N GLU A 190 11.31 29.16 -21.12
CA GLU A 190 10.15 29.69 -21.85
C GLU A 190 9.68 31.06 -21.31
N LEU A 191 9.80 31.29 -20.00
CA LEU A 191 9.50 32.58 -19.38
C LEU A 191 10.54 33.64 -19.77
N GLN A 192 11.82 33.32 -19.79
CA GLN A 192 12.89 34.24 -20.23
C GLN A 192 12.70 34.68 -21.69
N GLU A 193 12.38 33.72 -22.58
CA GLU A 193 12.11 34.03 -23.98
C GLU A 193 10.89 34.96 -24.19
N LYS A 194 9.91 34.90 -23.27
CA LYS A 194 8.73 35.81 -23.32
C LYS A 194 9.00 37.20 -22.76
N ILE A 195 9.99 37.35 -21.89
CA ILE A 195 10.36 38.64 -21.29
C ILE A 195 11.32 39.42 -22.23
N GLU A 196 12.11 38.73 -23.04
CA GLU A 196 13.05 39.33 -24.00
C GLU A 196 12.41 39.70 -25.33
N ARG A 197 11.11 39.47 -25.51
CA ARG A 197 10.28 39.92 -26.62
C ARG A 197 9.43 41.12 -26.24
#